data_03706a4a9fd0c8f70fb9f0ca4733f634
#
_entry.id   03706a4a9fd0c8f70fb9f0ca4733f634
#
_cell.length_a   1.000
_cell.length_b   1.000
_cell.length_c   1.000
_cell.angle_alpha   90.00
_cell.angle_beta   90.00
_cell.angle_gamma   90.00
#
_symmetry.space_group_name_H-M   'P 1'
#
loop_
_entity.id
_entity.type
_entity.pdbx_description
1 polymer ?
#
loop_
_entity_poly.entity_id
_entity_poly.type
_entity_poly.pdbx_seq_one_letter_code
_entity_poly.pdbx_strand_id
1 'polypeptide(L)' 'MSDDVELRADARRNRERILIAAEELFLERGEGVALEEIAKRAKVGIGTLYRRLP' A
#
# COMPACT_ATOMS: atom_id res chain seq x y z
N MET A 1 14.06 -4.61 21.27
CA MET A 1 14.12 -3.22 21.27
C MET A 1 13.85 -2.60 19.95
N SER A 2 14.77 -2.76 19.05
CA SER A 2 14.63 -2.16 17.75
C SER A 2 13.58 -2.83 16.88
N ASP A 3 13.18 -4.05 17.18
CA ASP A 3 12.22 -4.77 16.36
C ASP A 3 10.88 -4.07 16.24
N ASP A 4 10.37 -3.56 17.37
CA ASP A 4 9.09 -2.84 17.35
C ASP A 4 9.18 -1.56 16.54
N VAL A 5 10.28 -0.84 16.66
CA VAL A 5 10.49 0.39 15.92
C VAL A 5 10.60 0.09 14.43
N GLU A 6 11.34 -0.96 14.07
CA GLU A 6 11.49 -1.35 12.68
C GLU A 6 10.16 -1.78 12.07
N LEU A 7 9.36 -2.55 12.81
CA LEU A 7 8.06 -2.99 12.33
C LEU A 7 7.12 -1.82 12.10
N ARG A 8 7.15 -0.84 12.99
CA ARG A 8 6.33 0.35 12.83
C ARG A 8 6.76 1.16 11.63
N ALA A 9 8.06 1.30 11.43
CA ALA A 9 8.60 2.02 10.29
C ALA A 9 8.24 1.32 8.99
N ASP A 10 8.35 -0.01 8.96
CA ASP A 10 7.99 -0.78 7.78
C ASP A 10 6.50 -0.67 7.46
N ALA A 11 5.66 -0.73 8.49
CA ALA A 11 4.23 -0.59 8.31
C ALA A 11 3.87 0.79 7.75
N ARG A 12 4.54 1.83 8.24
CA ARG A 12 4.32 3.18 7.76
C ARG A 12 4.75 3.32 6.31
N ARG A 13 5.90 2.78 5.96
CA ARG A 13 6.39 2.83 4.58
C ARG A 13 5.44 2.10 3.64
N ASN A 14 4.96 0.94 4.05
CA ASN A 14 4.02 0.19 3.22
C ASN A 14 2.73 0.97 3.01
N ARG A 15 2.24 1.60 4.06
CA ARG A 15 1.02 2.40 3.95
C ARG A 15 1.23 3.58 3.01
N GLU A 16 2.37 4.27 3.13
CA GLU A 16 2.68 5.38 2.25
C GLU A 16 2.78 4.93 0.80
N ARG A 17 3.43 3.80 0.55
CA ARG A 17 3.53 3.25 -0.79
C ARG A 17 2.15 2.93 -1.37
N ILE A 18 1.29 2.36 -0.56
CA ILE A 18 -0.07 2.03 -0.99
C ILE A 18 -0.83 3.30 -1.34
N LEU A 19 -0.73 4.33 -0.50
CA LEU A 19 -1.42 5.58 -0.75
C LEU A 19 -0.93 6.26 -2.02
N ILE A 20 0.39 6.30 -2.21
CA ILE A 20 0.97 6.90 -3.41
C ILE A 20 0.54 6.12 -4.66
N ALA A 21 0.61 4.80 -4.58
CA ALA A 21 0.21 3.95 -5.70
C ALA A 21 -1.25 4.16 -6.04
N ALA A 22 -2.11 4.25 -5.04
CA ALA A 22 -3.53 4.47 -5.25
C ALA A 22 -3.77 5.82 -5.90
N GLU A 23 -3.12 6.87 -5.43
CA GLU A 23 -3.28 8.19 -6.00
C GLU A 23 -2.85 8.22 -7.46
N GLU A 24 -1.70 7.62 -7.76
CA GLU A 24 -1.20 7.57 -9.12
C GLU A 24 -2.15 6.84 -10.04
N LEU A 25 -2.66 5.70 -9.60
CA LEU A 25 -3.58 4.93 -10.41
C LEU A 25 -4.91 5.64 -10.63
N PHE A 26 -5.41 6.32 -9.60
CA PHE A 26 -6.64 7.10 -9.75
C PHE A 26 -6.45 8.27 -10.72
N LEU A 27 -5.29 8.90 -10.71
CA LEU A 27 -5.00 9.97 -11.67
C LEU A 27 -4.88 9.44 -13.09
N GLU A 28 -4.34 8.24 -13.26
CA GLU A 28 -4.18 7.65 -14.58
C GLU A 28 -5.49 7.13 -15.15
N ARG A 29 -6.31 6.49 -14.32
CA ARG A 29 -7.49 5.77 -14.78
C ARG A 29 -8.81 6.33 -14.27
N GLY A 30 -8.77 7.08 -13.17
CA GLY A 30 -9.98 7.52 -12.51
C GLY A 30 -10.62 6.37 -11.75
N GLU A 31 -11.85 6.00 -12.12
CA GLU A 31 -12.55 4.90 -11.48
C GLU A 31 -12.11 3.56 -12.07
N GLY A 32 -12.39 2.50 -11.35
CA GLY A 32 -12.14 1.15 -11.84
C GLY A 32 -10.77 0.62 -11.53
N VAL A 33 -10.07 1.21 -10.57
CA VAL A 33 -8.78 0.71 -10.14
C VAL A 33 -8.98 -0.48 -9.21
N ALA A 34 -8.34 -1.60 -9.53
CA ALA A 34 -8.42 -2.79 -8.69
C ALA A 34 -7.38 -2.75 -7.60
N LEU A 35 -7.72 -3.35 -6.44
CA LEU A 35 -6.78 -3.42 -5.33
C LEU A 35 -5.50 -4.17 -5.71
N GLU A 36 -5.63 -5.17 -6.57
CA GLU A 36 -4.46 -5.91 -7.05
C GLU A 36 -3.47 -5.01 -7.78
N GLU A 37 -3.98 -4.07 -8.55
CA GLU A 37 -3.12 -3.13 -9.26
C GLU A 37 -2.39 -2.21 -8.30
N ILE A 38 -3.10 -1.77 -7.27
CA ILE A 38 -2.48 -0.94 -6.24
C ILE A 38 -1.38 -1.71 -5.54
N ALA A 39 -1.64 -2.97 -5.19
CA ALA A 39 -0.65 -3.81 -4.53
C ALA A 39 0.59 -4.00 -5.39
N LYS A 40 0.40 -4.25 -6.68
CA LYS A 40 1.51 -4.43 -7.60
C LYS A 40 2.36 -3.17 -7.72
N ARG A 41 1.71 -2.03 -7.87
CA ARG A 41 2.44 -0.77 -8.00
C ARG A 41 3.16 -0.41 -6.71
N ALA A 42 2.54 -0.67 -5.57
CA ALA A 42 3.14 -0.40 -4.27
C ALA A 42 4.20 -1.43 -3.89
N LYS A 43 4.29 -2.53 -4.63
CA LYS A 43 5.21 -3.62 -4.38
C LYS A 43 4.97 -4.29 -3.03
N VAL A 44 3.69 -4.45 -2.70
CA VAL A 44 3.29 -5.16 -1.48
C VAL A 44 2.42 -6.34 -1.89
N GLY A 45 2.35 -7.34 -1.00
CA GLY A 45 1.48 -8.47 -1.24
C GLY A 45 0.02 -8.08 -1.06
N ILE A 46 -0.87 -8.73 -1.81
CA ILE A 46 -2.29 -8.42 -1.74
C ILE A 46 -2.84 -8.68 -0.33
N GLY A 47 -2.31 -9.69 0.36
CA GLY A 47 -2.70 -9.95 1.74
C GLY A 47 -2.33 -8.82 2.67
N THR A 48 -1.16 -8.22 2.47
CA THR A 48 -0.72 -7.07 3.24
C THR A 48 -1.65 -5.89 3.02
N LEU A 49 -2.05 -5.69 1.77
CA LEU A 49 -2.97 -4.60 1.44
C LEU A 49 -4.30 -4.78 2.16
N TYR A 50 -4.88 -5.97 2.13
CA TYR A 50 -6.15 -6.24 2.80
C TYR A 50 -6.06 -6.03 4.31
N ARG A 51 -4.92 -6.34 4.90
CA ARG A 51 -4.74 -6.15 6.33
C ARG A 51 -4.70 -4.68 6.74
N ARG A 52 -4.35 -3.80 5.80
CA ARG A 52 -4.27 -2.37 6.07
C ARG A 52 -5.56 -1.63 5.82
N LEU A 53 -6.51 -2.27 5.19
CA LEU A 53 -7.82 -1.64 4.97
C LEU A 53 -8.59 -1.59 6.28
N PRO A 54 -9.29 -0.49 6.55
CA PRO A 54 -10.09 -0.35 7.76
C PRO A 54 -11.30 -1.28 7.76
#